data_49239234d869a1255c5402ff1eedeb24
#
_entry.id   49239234d869a1255c5402ff1eedeb24
#
_cell.length_a   1.000
_cell.length_b   1.000
_cell.length_c   1.000
_cell.angle_alpha   90.00
_cell.angle_beta   90.00
_cell.angle_gamma   90.00
#
_symmetry.space_group_name_H-M   'P 1'
#
loop_
_entity.id
_entity.type
_entity.pdbx_description
1 polymer ?
#
loop_
_entity_poly.entity_id
_entity_poly.type
_entity_poly.pdbx_seq_one_letter_code
_entity_poly.pdbx_strand_id
1 'polypeptide(L)'
;MNKRIVSFFFLLLFAGSLYAAIGITDLRTEQLKNPAGIDVRQPRLSWRIESDEQNVIQTAYHILVASSPELLEQGKGDIWDSGKIESDASQWITYQGKTLKCNASYYWKVKIETNKGATNWSAPAFWTTGLFNEADWQGQWIGLDRAAPGDSETQWSRLAARYLRKEFAVKKDVKR
;
A
#
# COMPACT_ATOMS: atom_id res chain seq x y z
N MET A 1 64.04 -26.72 -36.35
CA MET A 1 64.02 -25.54 -35.47
C MET A 1 62.56 -25.24 -35.14
N ASN A 2 62.01 -25.87 -34.08
CA ASN A 2 60.58 -25.80 -33.73
C ASN A 2 60.37 -24.72 -32.65
N LYS A 3 59.68 -23.64 -33.04
CA LYS A 3 59.24 -22.59 -32.12
C LYS A 3 57.93 -23.04 -31.46
N ARG A 4 58.00 -23.37 -30.17
CA ARG A 4 56.81 -23.60 -29.33
C ARG A 4 56.26 -22.23 -28.93
N ILE A 5 55.03 -21.90 -29.39
CA ILE A 5 54.24 -20.75 -28.98
C ILE A 5 53.55 -21.17 -27.68
N VAL A 6 53.94 -20.58 -26.56
CA VAL A 6 53.23 -20.72 -25.28
C VAL A 6 52.18 -19.60 -25.23
N SER A 7 50.91 -19.99 -25.42
CA SER A 7 49.76 -19.10 -25.32
C SER A 7 49.38 -18.96 -23.82
N PHE A 8 49.62 -17.80 -23.27
CA PHE A 8 49.25 -17.45 -21.87
C PHE A 8 47.78 -16.99 -21.88
N PHE A 9 46.87 -17.85 -21.45
CA PHE A 9 45.45 -17.51 -21.30
C PHE A 9 45.30 -16.76 -19.95
N PHE A 10 45.14 -15.44 -20.02
CA PHE A 10 44.89 -14.59 -18.86
C PHE A 10 43.40 -14.70 -18.49
N LEU A 11 43.06 -15.55 -17.50
CA LEU A 11 41.70 -15.69 -16.97
C LEU A 11 41.42 -14.50 -16.05
N LEU A 12 40.74 -13.47 -16.56
CA LEU A 12 40.24 -12.34 -15.76
C LEU A 12 39.06 -12.86 -14.92
N LEU A 13 39.32 -13.20 -13.68
CA LEU A 13 38.30 -13.41 -12.64
C LEU A 13 37.65 -12.05 -12.32
N PHE A 14 36.50 -11.81 -12.93
CA PHE A 14 35.59 -10.74 -12.50
C PHE A 14 35.00 -11.17 -11.13
N ALA A 15 35.63 -10.74 -10.04
CA ALA A 15 35.04 -10.80 -8.72
C ALA A 15 33.93 -9.72 -8.67
N GLY A 16 32.74 -10.06 -9.15
CA GLY A 16 31.56 -9.25 -8.91
C GLY A 16 31.32 -9.24 -7.38
N SER A 17 31.50 -8.09 -6.76
CA SER A 17 31.08 -7.90 -5.37
C SER A 17 29.57 -8.13 -5.30
N LEU A 18 29.18 -9.28 -4.75
CA LEU A 18 27.80 -9.52 -4.32
C LEU A 18 27.53 -8.56 -3.14
N TYR A 19 27.07 -7.36 -3.45
CA TYR A 19 26.49 -6.52 -2.41
C TYR A 19 25.24 -7.23 -1.91
N ALA A 20 25.23 -7.61 -0.66
CA ALA A 20 24.03 -8.11 0.00
C ALA A 20 22.95 -7.03 -0.12
N ALA A 21 21.85 -7.38 -0.76
CA ALA A 21 20.80 -6.40 -1.05
C ALA A 21 20.03 -6.12 0.24
N ILE A 22 20.07 -4.86 0.69
CA ILE A 22 19.15 -4.40 1.73
C ILE A 22 17.79 -4.18 1.06
N GLY A 23 16.79 -4.94 1.50
CA GLY A 23 15.42 -4.92 0.99
C GLY A 23 14.47 -4.18 1.93
N ILE A 24 13.38 -3.67 1.36
CA ILE A 24 12.26 -3.11 2.11
C ILE A 24 11.04 -3.97 1.79
N THR A 25 10.41 -4.53 2.82
CA THR A 25 9.29 -5.46 2.69
C THR A 25 8.19 -5.14 3.69
N ASP A 26 7.12 -5.91 3.63
CA ASP A 26 5.99 -5.86 4.57
C ASP A 26 5.46 -4.43 4.81
N LEU A 27 5.23 -3.69 3.72
CA LEU A 27 4.61 -2.37 3.79
C LEU A 27 3.19 -2.49 4.35
N ARG A 28 2.90 -1.70 5.37
CA ARG A 28 1.59 -1.71 6.07
C ARG A 28 1.04 -0.31 6.24
N THR A 29 -0.26 -0.21 6.12
CA THR A 29 -1.04 0.98 6.46
C THR A 29 -1.98 0.59 7.60
N GLU A 30 -1.95 1.29 8.74
CA GLU A 30 -2.68 0.95 9.98
C GLU A 30 -2.47 -0.53 10.38
N GLN A 31 -1.22 -1.01 10.29
CA GLN A 31 -0.80 -2.40 10.57
C GLN A 31 -1.38 -3.47 9.64
N LEU A 32 -2.11 -3.09 8.60
CA LEU A 32 -2.71 -4.01 7.63
C LEU A 32 -1.98 -3.94 6.29
N LYS A 33 -1.91 -5.06 5.58
CA LYS A 33 -1.41 -5.11 4.19
C LYS A 33 -2.53 -4.71 3.24
N ASN A 34 -2.28 -3.65 2.47
CA ASN A 34 -3.20 -3.15 1.45
C ASN A 34 -4.67 -3.08 1.93
N PRO A 35 -4.95 -2.39 3.05
CA PRO A 35 -6.28 -2.37 3.61
C PRO A 35 -7.29 -1.64 2.71
N ALA A 36 -8.53 -2.13 2.76
CA ALA A 36 -9.66 -1.50 2.10
C ALA A 36 -10.52 -0.76 3.12
N GLY A 37 -10.96 0.46 2.74
CA GLY A 37 -11.97 1.20 3.47
C GLY A 37 -11.54 1.72 4.84
N ILE A 38 -10.27 2.13 5.01
CA ILE A 38 -9.85 2.74 6.29
C ILE A 38 -10.52 4.10 6.49
N ASP A 39 -10.89 4.40 7.72
CA ASP A 39 -11.58 5.62 8.15
C ASP A 39 -10.66 6.65 8.83
N VAL A 40 -9.36 6.36 8.88
CA VAL A 40 -8.36 7.24 9.48
C VAL A 40 -7.88 8.26 8.45
N ARG A 41 -7.99 9.57 8.80
CA ARG A 41 -7.59 10.68 7.91
C ARG A 41 -6.08 10.86 7.78
N GLN A 42 -5.32 10.42 8.77
CA GLN A 42 -3.87 10.44 8.80
C GLN A 42 -3.35 9.04 9.13
N PRO A 43 -3.41 8.11 8.17
CA PRO A 43 -3.01 6.73 8.40
C PRO A 43 -1.52 6.64 8.72
N ARG A 44 -1.17 5.64 9.51
CA ARG A 44 0.22 5.37 9.89
C ARG A 44 0.79 4.30 8.98
N LEU A 45 1.98 4.58 8.47
CA LEU A 45 2.72 3.72 7.56
C LEU A 45 3.83 3.00 8.32
N SER A 46 4.10 1.77 7.92
CA SER A 46 5.16 0.95 8.50
C SER A 46 5.76 0.03 7.45
N TRP A 47 7.03 -0.32 7.61
CA TRP A 47 7.75 -1.26 6.75
C TRP A 47 8.76 -2.07 7.54
N ARG A 48 9.26 -3.14 6.95
CA ARG A 48 10.35 -3.96 7.49
C ARG A 48 11.58 -3.83 6.60
N ILE A 49 12.73 -3.86 7.23
CA ILE A 49 14.02 -3.92 6.58
C ILE A 49 14.49 -5.36 6.61
N GLU A 50 14.86 -5.90 5.47
CA GLU A 50 15.44 -7.23 5.33
C GLU A 50 16.86 -7.11 4.79
N SER A 51 17.80 -7.81 5.40
CA SER A 51 19.19 -7.84 4.98
C SER A 51 19.87 -9.11 5.49
N ASP A 52 20.76 -9.64 4.67
CA ASP A 52 21.67 -10.70 5.08
C ASP A 52 22.88 -10.16 5.87
N GLU A 53 23.05 -8.82 5.88
CA GLU A 53 24.09 -8.17 6.69
C GLU A 53 23.61 -7.92 8.11
N GLN A 54 24.54 -8.04 9.06
CA GLN A 54 24.30 -7.67 10.46
C GLN A 54 24.49 -6.16 10.68
N ASN A 55 23.84 -5.65 11.73
CA ASN A 55 23.95 -4.25 12.16
C ASN A 55 23.57 -3.25 11.07
N VAL A 56 22.55 -3.55 10.28
CA VAL A 56 21.92 -2.60 9.37
C VAL A 56 20.99 -1.72 10.17
N ILE A 57 21.26 -0.42 10.16
CA ILE A 57 20.49 0.59 10.89
C ILE A 57 20.00 1.63 9.87
N GLN A 58 18.70 1.86 9.85
CA GLN A 58 18.11 2.96 9.06
C GLN A 58 18.57 4.30 9.64
N THR A 59 18.93 5.22 8.78
CA THR A 59 19.33 6.59 9.14
C THR A 59 18.36 7.63 8.56
N ALA A 60 17.71 7.30 7.44
CA ALA A 60 16.71 8.17 6.83
C ALA A 60 15.70 7.37 6.03
N TYR A 61 14.56 8.00 5.74
CA TYR A 61 13.57 7.47 4.81
C TYR A 61 13.03 8.56 3.88
N HIS A 62 12.42 8.13 2.78
CA HIS A 62 11.69 8.98 1.85
C HIS A 62 10.44 8.23 1.38
N ILE A 63 9.27 8.80 1.61
CA ILE A 63 7.98 8.23 1.27
C ILE A 63 7.36 9.00 0.13
N LEU A 64 6.81 8.29 -0.85
CA LEU A 64 5.95 8.84 -1.88
C LEU A 64 4.57 8.23 -1.78
N VAL A 65 3.54 9.06 -1.82
CA VAL A 65 2.13 8.67 -1.92
C VAL A 65 1.52 9.30 -3.15
N ALA A 66 0.86 8.51 -3.97
CA ALA A 66 0.27 8.95 -5.22
C ALA A 66 -1.20 8.54 -5.34
N SER A 67 -1.95 9.29 -6.15
CA SER A 67 -3.35 9.01 -6.48
C SER A 67 -3.52 7.90 -7.52
N SER A 68 -2.43 7.49 -8.19
CA SER A 68 -2.44 6.36 -9.12
C SER A 68 -1.09 5.64 -9.13
N PRO A 69 -1.08 4.35 -9.53
CA PRO A 69 0.17 3.59 -9.65
C PRO A 69 1.12 4.18 -10.70
N GLU A 70 0.60 4.71 -11.81
CA GLU A 70 1.39 5.29 -12.90
C GLU A 70 2.18 6.52 -12.43
N LEU A 71 1.57 7.37 -11.61
CA LEU A 71 2.27 8.51 -11.00
C LEU A 71 3.38 8.04 -10.07
N LEU A 72 3.10 7.01 -9.29
CA LEU A 72 4.09 6.45 -8.38
C LEU A 72 5.28 5.82 -9.13
N GLU A 73 5.03 5.13 -10.26
CA GLU A 73 6.06 4.61 -11.15
C GLU A 73 6.93 5.70 -11.73
N GLN A 74 6.35 6.84 -12.10
CA GLN A 74 7.08 8.03 -12.54
C GLN A 74 7.86 8.73 -11.42
N GLY A 75 7.81 8.22 -10.19
CA GLY A 75 8.46 8.83 -9.03
C GLY A 75 7.75 10.10 -8.51
N LYS A 76 6.46 10.25 -8.82
CA LYS A 76 5.67 11.42 -8.40
C LYS A 76 4.75 11.06 -7.23
N GLY A 77 4.96 11.73 -6.10
CA GLY A 77 4.08 11.69 -4.93
C GLY A 77 3.10 12.86 -4.95
N ASP A 78 2.12 12.86 -5.85
CA ASP A 78 1.18 13.99 -6.01
C ASP A 78 0.30 14.22 -4.79
N ILE A 79 0.17 13.22 -3.92
CA ILE A 79 -0.57 13.27 -2.65
C ILE A 79 0.37 13.58 -1.49
N TRP A 80 1.53 12.93 -1.45
CA TRP A 80 2.57 13.21 -0.47
C TRP A 80 3.95 12.81 -1.01
N ASP A 81 4.85 13.74 -0.89
CA ASP A 81 6.28 13.53 -1.03
C ASP A 81 6.92 14.02 0.26
N SER A 82 7.40 13.09 1.10
CA SER A 82 8.00 13.45 2.39
C SER A 82 9.36 14.14 2.24
N GLY A 83 9.97 14.04 1.05
CA GLY A 83 11.40 14.28 0.94
C GLY A 83 12.19 13.29 1.80
N LYS A 84 13.47 13.55 1.95
CA LYS A 84 14.34 12.82 2.85
C LYS A 84 14.09 13.26 4.30
N ILE A 85 13.73 12.32 5.16
CA ILE A 85 13.55 12.53 6.61
C ILE A 85 14.63 11.73 7.34
N GLU A 86 15.47 12.40 8.11
CA GLU A 86 16.48 11.78 8.97
C GLU A 86 15.79 11.13 10.17
N SER A 87 15.71 9.79 10.19
CA SER A 87 15.06 9.02 11.24
C SER A 87 15.38 7.53 11.11
N ASP A 88 15.53 6.85 12.22
CA ASP A 88 15.65 5.39 12.33
C ASP A 88 14.28 4.70 12.45
N ALA A 89 13.20 5.47 12.60
CA ALA A 89 11.85 4.93 12.70
C ALA A 89 11.37 4.32 11.39
N SER A 90 10.88 3.10 11.44
CA SER A 90 10.27 2.37 10.32
C SER A 90 8.83 1.95 10.60
N GLN A 91 8.28 2.37 11.74
CA GLN A 91 6.94 2.02 12.17
C GLN A 91 6.18 3.26 12.65
N TRP A 92 4.87 3.22 12.47
CA TRP A 92 3.96 4.26 12.95
C TRP A 92 4.24 5.66 12.37
N ILE A 93 4.77 5.74 11.17
CA ILE A 93 5.03 7.00 10.49
C ILE A 93 3.69 7.60 10.06
N THR A 94 3.29 8.67 10.72
CA THR A 94 2.03 9.35 10.43
C THR A 94 2.08 10.03 9.07
N TYR A 95 1.08 9.76 8.24
CA TYR A 95 0.89 10.44 6.97
C TYR A 95 0.68 11.95 7.18
N GLN A 96 1.43 12.77 6.43
CA GLN A 96 1.42 14.23 6.54
C GLN A 96 1.19 14.92 5.18
N GLY A 97 0.62 14.20 4.23
CA GLY A 97 0.34 14.74 2.90
C GLY A 97 -0.95 15.53 2.82
N LYS A 98 -1.45 15.68 1.60
CA LYS A 98 -2.72 16.36 1.32
C LYS A 98 -3.89 15.65 1.99
N THR A 99 -4.95 16.39 2.29
CA THR A 99 -6.19 15.83 2.82
C THR A 99 -6.70 14.69 1.95
N LEU A 100 -6.89 13.53 2.56
CA LEU A 100 -7.42 12.35 1.88
C LEU A 100 -8.93 12.53 1.59
N LYS A 101 -9.35 12.05 0.42
CA LYS A 101 -10.77 11.99 0.03
C LYS A 101 -11.37 10.68 0.51
N CYS A 102 -12.66 10.67 0.83
CA CYS A 102 -13.41 9.43 1.08
C CYS A 102 -13.55 8.61 -0.21
N ASN A 103 -13.69 7.29 -0.06
CA ASN A 103 -13.90 6.34 -1.17
C ASN A 103 -12.85 6.48 -2.28
N ALA A 104 -11.58 6.65 -1.92
CA ALA A 104 -10.47 6.84 -2.85
C ALA A 104 -9.35 5.82 -2.60
N SER A 105 -8.55 5.57 -3.63
CA SER A 105 -7.38 4.69 -3.57
C SER A 105 -6.11 5.51 -3.56
N TYR A 106 -5.13 5.09 -2.77
CA TYR A 106 -3.83 5.71 -2.64
C TYR A 106 -2.76 4.64 -2.73
N TYR A 107 -1.67 4.95 -3.42
CA TYR A 107 -0.54 4.06 -3.66
C TYR A 107 0.70 4.67 -3.07
N TRP A 108 1.57 3.86 -2.48
CA TRP A 108 2.76 4.39 -1.84
C TRP A 108 3.94 3.45 -1.93
N LYS A 109 5.12 4.03 -1.81
CA LYS A 109 6.39 3.33 -1.72
C LYS A 109 7.34 4.11 -0.83
N VAL A 110 8.35 3.43 -0.32
CA VAL A 110 9.37 4.01 0.53
C VAL A 110 10.76 3.62 0.04
N LYS A 111 11.70 4.52 0.22
CA LYS A 111 13.14 4.29 0.08
C LYS A 111 13.81 4.67 1.38
N ILE A 112 14.82 3.92 1.80
CA ILE A 112 15.56 4.22 3.02
C ILE A 112 17.05 4.41 2.74
N GLU A 113 17.68 5.15 3.62
CA GLU A 113 19.13 5.16 3.77
C GLU A 113 19.50 4.42 5.05
N THR A 114 20.63 3.76 5.02
CA THR A 114 21.16 3.01 6.15
C THR A 114 22.63 3.35 6.37
N ASN A 115 23.17 2.93 7.48
CA ASN A 115 24.61 2.98 7.74
C ASN A 115 25.46 2.17 6.75
N LYS A 116 24.83 1.39 5.86
CA LYS A 116 25.46 0.58 4.81
C LYS A 116 25.20 1.11 3.39
N GLY A 117 24.42 2.17 3.26
CA GLY A 117 24.06 2.79 1.98
C GLY A 117 22.56 2.94 1.80
N ALA A 118 22.17 3.50 0.65
CA ALA A 118 20.77 3.71 0.28
C ALA A 118 20.19 2.48 -0.43
N THR A 119 18.89 2.23 -0.21
CA THR A 119 18.16 1.18 -0.93
C THR A 119 17.59 1.71 -2.25
N ASN A 120 17.10 0.79 -3.07
CA ASN A 120 16.11 1.11 -4.09
C ASN A 120 14.74 1.39 -3.44
N TRP A 121 13.81 1.93 -4.24
CA TRP A 121 12.41 2.02 -3.81
C TRP A 121 11.83 0.64 -3.53
N SER A 122 11.00 0.55 -2.50
CA SER A 122 10.22 -0.67 -2.22
C SER A 122 9.27 -1.00 -3.38
N ALA A 123 8.77 -2.24 -3.41
CA ALA A 123 7.56 -2.54 -4.14
C ALA A 123 6.41 -1.63 -3.65
N PRO A 124 5.49 -1.22 -4.53
CA PRO A 124 4.37 -0.38 -4.14
C PRO A 124 3.38 -1.14 -3.27
N ALA A 125 2.80 -0.43 -2.30
CA ALA A 125 1.64 -0.84 -1.53
C ALA A 125 0.49 0.15 -1.76
N PHE A 126 -0.72 -0.19 -1.32
CA PHE A 126 -1.87 0.69 -1.47
C PHE A 126 -2.80 0.60 -0.26
N TRP A 127 -3.68 1.55 -0.15
CA TRP A 127 -4.87 1.48 0.71
C TRP A 127 -6.04 2.16 0.03
N THR A 128 -7.24 1.86 0.50
CA THR A 128 -8.43 2.65 0.14
C THR A 128 -9.03 3.26 1.39
N THR A 129 -9.64 4.42 1.22
CA THR A 129 -10.38 5.09 2.28
C THR A 129 -11.85 4.70 2.26
N GLY A 130 -12.44 4.61 3.43
CA GLY A 130 -13.88 4.52 3.62
C GLY A 130 -14.56 5.89 3.62
N LEU A 131 -15.66 5.99 4.32
CA LEU A 131 -16.35 7.23 4.61
C LEU A 131 -15.78 7.84 5.89
N PHE A 132 -15.54 9.15 5.89
CA PHE A 132 -14.94 9.81 7.03
C PHE A 132 -15.97 10.48 7.96
N ASN A 133 -17.19 10.74 7.46
CA ASN A 133 -18.28 11.35 8.21
C ASN A 133 -19.60 10.68 7.87
N GLU A 134 -20.59 10.83 8.73
CA GLU A 134 -21.96 10.38 8.46
C GLU A 134 -22.55 11.05 7.21
N ALA A 135 -22.22 12.32 6.98
CA ALA A 135 -22.68 13.07 5.80
C ALA A 135 -22.14 12.49 4.46
N ASP A 136 -21.06 11.72 4.49
CA ASP A 136 -20.54 11.03 3.31
C ASP A 136 -21.41 9.81 2.92
N TRP A 137 -22.29 9.37 3.82
CA TRP A 137 -23.23 8.30 3.57
C TRP A 137 -24.46 8.83 2.81
N GLN A 138 -24.64 8.43 1.57
CA GLN A 138 -25.78 8.83 0.72
C GLN A 138 -26.87 7.75 0.62
N GLY A 139 -26.59 6.57 1.16
CA GLY A 139 -27.54 5.47 1.17
C GLY A 139 -28.68 5.71 2.14
N GLN A 140 -29.86 5.25 1.81
CA GLN A 140 -31.01 5.19 2.71
C GLN A 140 -31.26 3.75 3.12
N TRP A 141 -31.73 3.56 4.33
CA TRP A 141 -32.20 2.27 4.77
C TRP A 141 -33.40 1.84 3.94
N ILE A 142 -33.38 0.62 3.45
CA ILE A 142 -34.50 0.03 2.70
C ILE A 142 -35.12 -1.10 3.50
N GLY A 143 -36.42 -1.15 3.48
CA GLY A 143 -37.18 -2.17 4.20
C GLY A 143 -38.59 -2.28 3.66
N LEU A 144 -39.36 -3.16 4.23
CA LEU A 144 -40.81 -3.19 4.04
C LEU A 144 -41.45 -2.47 5.21
N ASP A 145 -42.13 -1.35 4.94
CA ASP A 145 -42.72 -0.48 5.98
C ASP A 145 -44.03 -1.07 6.60
N ARG A 146 -44.45 -2.22 6.12
CA ARG A 146 -45.64 -2.93 6.63
C ARG A 146 -45.43 -4.41 6.66
N ALA A 147 -46.13 -5.11 7.56
CA ALA A 147 -46.18 -6.53 7.60
C ALA A 147 -46.76 -7.14 6.30
N ALA A 148 -46.20 -8.22 5.81
CA ALA A 148 -46.78 -9.00 4.75
C ALA A 148 -47.96 -9.83 5.27
N PRO A 149 -48.89 -10.32 4.42
CA PRO A 149 -49.90 -11.23 4.85
C PRO A 149 -49.32 -12.44 5.59
N GLY A 150 -49.77 -12.70 6.80
CA GLY A 150 -49.29 -13.77 7.68
C GLY A 150 -48.16 -13.35 8.65
N ASP A 151 -47.64 -12.13 8.55
CA ASP A 151 -46.72 -11.58 9.56
C ASP A 151 -47.50 -11.15 10.81
N SER A 152 -46.89 -11.32 11.98
CA SER A 152 -47.42 -10.72 13.21
C SER A 152 -47.11 -9.24 13.26
N GLU A 153 -48.10 -8.40 13.50
CA GLU A 153 -47.96 -6.96 13.63
C GLU A 153 -47.54 -6.51 15.05
N THR A 154 -47.23 -7.43 15.91
CA THR A 154 -46.78 -7.09 17.27
C THR A 154 -45.38 -6.52 17.23
N GLN A 155 -45.14 -5.46 18.00
CA GLN A 155 -43.88 -4.74 18.09
C GLN A 155 -42.63 -5.63 18.34
N TRP A 156 -42.79 -6.79 18.90
CA TRP A 156 -41.74 -7.73 19.29
C TRP A 156 -41.69 -9.00 18.44
N SER A 157 -42.52 -9.12 17.43
CA SER A 157 -42.51 -10.31 16.56
C SER A 157 -41.34 -10.24 15.57
N ARG A 158 -40.70 -11.39 15.35
CA ARG A 158 -39.72 -11.52 14.28
C ARG A 158 -40.47 -11.63 12.95
N LEU A 159 -40.35 -10.61 12.13
CA LEU A 159 -40.85 -10.67 10.76
C LEU A 159 -40.00 -11.63 9.93
N ALA A 160 -40.63 -12.27 8.93
CA ALA A 160 -39.89 -13.07 7.96
C ALA A 160 -38.82 -12.25 7.23
N ALA A 161 -37.71 -12.90 6.89
CA ALA A 161 -36.65 -12.24 6.13
C ALA A 161 -37.19 -11.70 4.79
N ARG A 162 -36.79 -10.50 4.42
CA ARG A 162 -37.20 -9.87 3.16
C ARG A 162 -36.10 -9.98 2.13
N TYR A 163 -36.45 -10.40 0.93
CA TYR A 163 -35.54 -10.43 -0.20
C TYR A 163 -35.66 -9.11 -0.98
N LEU A 164 -34.58 -8.35 -1.00
CA LEU A 164 -34.48 -7.11 -1.77
C LEU A 164 -33.62 -7.36 -2.99
N ARG A 165 -34.12 -7.09 -4.19
CA ARG A 165 -33.40 -7.29 -5.43
C ARG A 165 -33.50 -6.06 -6.31
N LYS A 166 -32.37 -5.65 -6.88
CA LYS A 166 -32.29 -4.66 -7.92
C LYS A 166 -31.40 -5.16 -9.05
N GLU A 167 -31.91 -5.13 -10.24
CA GLU A 167 -31.12 -5.37 -11.46
C GLU A 167 -30.56 -4.07 -12.00
N PHE A 168 -29.32 -4.10 -12.46
CA PHE A 168 -28.68 -2.96 -13.10
C PHE A 168 -27.75 -3.44 -14.21
N ALA A 169 -27.60 -2.62 -15.26
CA ALA A 169 -26.68 -2.90 -16.34
C ALA A 169 -25.32 -2.29 -16.06
N VAL A 170 -24.27 -3.10 -16.12
CA VAL A 170 -22.90 -2.63 -16.04
C VAL A 170 -22.47 -2.18 -17.44
N LYS A 171 -22.16 -0.87 -17.59
CA LYS A 171 -21.77 -0.27 -18.88
C LYS A 171 -20.26 -0.24 -19.12
N LYS A 172 -19.46 -0.62 -18.14
CA LYS A 172 -18.01 -0.65 -18.19
C LYS A 172 -17.49 -2.00 -17.71
N ASP A 173 -16.29 -2.36 -18.14
CA ASP A 173 -15.64 -3.57 -17.67
C ASP A 173 -15.49 -3.55 -16.15
N VAL A 174 -15.85 -4.67 -15.53
CA VAL A 174 -15.67 -4.87 -14.08
C VAL A 174 -14.20 -5.15 -13.82
N LYS A 175 -13.52 -4.22 -13.17
CA LYS A 175 -12.16 -4.44 -12.67
C LYS A 175 -12.25 -4.99 -11.23
N ARG A 176 -11.49 -6.05 -10.98
CA ARG A 176 -11.27 -6.60 -9.63
C ARG A 176 -10.08 -5.90 -8.98
#